data_f06f62f4b5b7013a812e81245d493d62
#
_entry.id   f06f62f4b5b7013a812e81245d493d62
#
_cell.length_a   1.000
_cell.length_b   1.000
_cell.length_c   1.000
_cell.angle_alpha   90.00
_cell.angle_beta   90.00
_cell.angle_gamma   90.00
#
_symmetry.space_group_name_H-M   'P 1'
#
loop_
_entity.id
_entity.type
_entity.pdbx_description
1 polymer ?
#
loop_
_entity_poly.entity_id
_entity_poly.type
_entity_poly.pdbx_seq_one_letter_code
_entity_poly.pdbx_strand_id
1 'polypeptide(L)'
;MVQQNIDKIISNYLTKNIVFSEENLLATKLSLLDTLGCIYNASTYEDPMRFATRGEYGSNTNPFLVIKDIQSSTEIARYFSILTRWFDYNDTFLAKEWAHPSDNIGTAFGYFFNHKDKNLSEFLQSIIQMYEIQGCLALGTSLNEKGYDHVFYVKLASGVVSVSYTHLTLPTKRSV
;
A
#
# COMPACT_ATOMS: atom_id res chain seq x y z
N MET A 1 -27.67 19.86 -4.58
CA MET A 1 -26.54 18.95 -4.86
C MET A 1 -26.77 17.70 -4.06
N VAL A 2 -26.89 16.53 -4.70
CA VAL A 2 -27.00 15.25 -4.00
C VAL A 2 -25.66 15.00 -3.34
N GLN A 3 -25.61 15.01 -2.02
CA GLN A 3 -24.44 14.62 -1.24
C GLN A 3 -24.19 13.14 -1.52
N GLN A 4 -23.31 12.83 -2.46
CA GLN A 4 -22.93 11.45 -2.72
C GLN A 4 -22.19 10.93 -1.49
N ASN A 5 -22.66 9.80 -0.95
CA ASN A 5 -22.01 9.15 0.18
C ASN A 5 -20.63 8.62 -0.28
N ILE A 6 -19.57 9.02 0.37
CA ILE A 6 -18.18 8.66 0.04
C ILE A 6 -17.99 7.13 0.03
N ASP A 7 -18.68 6.42 0.91
CA ASP A 7 -18.63 4.96 0.99
C ASP A 7 -19.12 4.31 -0.30
N LYS A 8 -20.19 4.86 -0.89
CA LYS A 8 -20.73 4.39 -2.19
C LYS A 8 -19.77 4.69 -3.33
N ILE A 9 -19.10 5.85 -3.30
CA ILE A 9 -18.11 6.22 -4.33
C ILE A 9 -16.95 5.23 -4.30
N ILE A 10 -16.36 5.01 -3.13
CA ILE A 10 -15.22 4.08 -2.96
C ILE A 10 -15.65 2.64 -3.31
N SER A 11 -16.79 2.17 -2.81
CA SER A 11 -17.29 0.83 -3.12
C SER A 11 -17.52 0.65 -4.62
N ASN A 12 -18.15 1.60 -5.28
CA ASN A 12 -18.37 1.56 -6.73
C ASN A 12 -17.06 1.59 -7.52
N TYR A 13 -16.06 2.34 -7.05
CA TYR A 13 -14.74 2.38 -7.66
C TYR A 13 -14.05 1.01 -7.56
N LEU A 14 -14.02 0.40 -6.38
CA LEU A 14 -13.35 -0.88 -6.13
C LEU A 14 -14.01 -2.09 -6.81
N THR A 15 -15.32 -2.00 -7.08
CA THR A 15 -16.07 -3.09 -7.75
C THR A 15 -16.08 -2.97 -9.28
N LYS A 16 -15.60 -1.86 -9.85
CA LYS A 16 -15.48 -1.69 -11.29
C LYS A 16 -14.30 -2.48 -11.85
N ASN A 17 -14.51 -3.08 -13.01
CA ASN A 17 -13.41 -3.61 -13.79
C ASN A 17 -12.70 -2.45 -14.50
N ILE A 18 -11.66 -1.90 -13.86
CA ILE A 18 -10.90 -0.76 -14.36
C ILE A 18 -9.68 -1.28 -15.11
N VAL A 19 -9.52 -0.83 -16.34
CA VAL A 19 -8.30 -1.05 -17.13
C VAL A 19 -7.44 0.20 -16.99
N PHE A 20 -6.31 0.06 -16.30
CA PHE A 20 -5.35 1.15 -16.14
C PHE A 20 -4.51 1.33 -17.40
N SER A 21 -4.17 2.58 -17.73
CA SER A 21 -3.32 2.90 -18.87
C SER A 21 -1.88 2.41 -18.66
N GLU A 22 -1.14 2.29 -19.75
CA GLU A 22 0.29 1.95 -19.67
C GLU A 22 1.09 3.00 -18.89
N GLU A 23 0.68 4.27 -18.98
CA GLU A 23 1.27 5.37 -18.21
C GLU A 23 1.06 5.19 -16.71
N ASN A 24 -0.17 4.86 -16.27
CA ASN A 24 -0.45 4.55 -14.86
C ASN A 24 0.38 3.36 -14.37
N LEU A 25 0.47 2.31 -15.17
CA LEU A 25 1.27 1.13 -14.83
C LEU A 25 2.77 1.45 -14.75
N LEU A 26 3.28 2.29 -15.66
CA LEU A 26 4.67 2.73 -15.62
C LEU A 26 4.96 3.57 -14.38
N ALA A 27 4.13 4.56 -14.08
CA ALA A 27 4.26 5.39 -12.88
C ALA A 27 4.26 4.53 -11.61
N THR A 28 3.36 3.54 -11.54
CA THR A 28 3.29 2.61 -10.41
C THR A 28 4.55 1.76 -10.27
N LYS A 29 5.10 1.27 -11.37
CA LYS A 29 6.37 0.52 -11.36
C LYS A 29 7.53 1.37 -10.88
N LEU A 30 7.57 2.66 -11.26
CA LEU A 30 8.60 3.60 -10.78
C LEU A 30 8.45 3.87 -9.28
N SER A 31 7.24 4.11 -8.80
CA SER A 31 6.98 4.28 -7.35
C SER A 31 7.32 3.01 -6.56
N LEU A 32 7.02 1.84 -7.11
CA LEU A 32 7.42 0.57 -6.51
C LEU A 32 8.95 0.41 -6.48
N LEU A 33 9.64 0.77 -7.55
CA LEU A 33 11.11 0.70 -7.61
C LEU A 33 11.75 1.63 -6.58
N ASP A 34 11.25 2.85 -6.45
CA ASP A 34 11.65 3.81 -5.42
C ASP A 34 11.46 3.23 -4.02
N THR A 35 10.27 2.69 -3.75
CA THR A 35 9.95 2.03 -2.47
C THR A 35 10.89 0.86 -2.17
N LEU A 36 11.23 0.04 -3.18
CA LEU A 36 12.20 -1.04 -3.02
C LEU A 36 13.59 -0.48 -2.67
N GLY A 37 13.98 0.65 -3.26
CA GLY A 37 15.20 1.37 -2.90
C GLY A 37 15.21 1.78 -1.41
N CYS A 38 14.11 2.36 -0.92
CA CYS A 38 13.94 2.71 0.49
C CYS A 38 14.08 1.48 1.41
N ILE A 39 13.38 0.39 1.08
CA ILE A 39 13.42 -0.86 1.84
C ILE A 39 14.83 -1.44 1.91
N TYR A 40 15.51 -1.56 0.76
CA TYR A 40 16.87 -2.09 0.71
C TYR A 40 17.87 -1.21 1.46
N ASN A 41 17.77 0.13 1.30
CA ASN A 41 18.64 1.02 2.04
C ASN A 41 18.39 0.90 3.55
N ALA A 42 17.15 0.90 4.00
CA ALA A 42 16.83 0.72 5.43
C ALA A 42 17.39 -0.61 5.96
N SER A 43 17.35 -1.69 5.17
CA SER A 43 17.85 -3.02 5.58
C SER A 43 19.36 -3.08 5.80
N THR A 44 20.13 -2.08 5.33
CA THR A 44 21.58 -2.00 5.58
C THR A 44 21.93 -1.48 6.97
N TYR A 45 20.96 -0.94 7.72
CA TYR A 45 21.16 -0.39 9.05
C TYR A 45 20.59 -1.30 10.14
N GLU A 46 21.26 -1.31 11.29
CA GLU A 46 20.90 -2.17 12.42
C GLU A 46 19.53 -1.80 13.03
N ASP A 47 19.30 -0.51 13.30
CA ASP A 47 18.09 -0.06 14.00
C ASP A 47 16.79 -0.34 13.24
N PRO A 48 16.65 -0.01 11.92
CA PRO A 48 15.45 -0.36 11.19
C PRO A 48 15.21 -1.88 11.12
N MET A 49 16.26 -2.66 10.91
CA MET A 49 16.12 -4.12 10.86
C MET A 49 15.71 -4.69 12.21
N ARG A 50 16.37 -4.28 13.29
CA ARG A 50 16.01 -4.70 14.64
C ARG A 50 14.57 -4.34 15.01
N PHE A 51 14.12 -3.14 14.65
CA PHE A 51 12.76 -2.70 14.91
C PHE A 51 11.72 -3.44 14.06
N ALA A 52 11.99 -3.58 12.75
CA ALA A 52 11.09 -4.24 11.83
C ALA A 52 10.93 -5.74 12.11
N THR A 53 12.02 -6.42 12.52
CA THR A 53 12.08 -7.86 12.79
C THR A 53 11.94 -8.21 14.28
N ARG A 54 11.76 -7.23 15.16
CA ARG A 54 11.73 -7.42 16.62
C ARG A 54 13.02 -8.02 17.17
N GLY A 55 14.15 -7.75 16.50
CA GLY A 55 15.48 -8.24 16.91
C GLY A 55 15.87 -9.62 16.38
N GLU A 56 15.06 -10.23 15.53
CA GLU A 56 15.34 -11.56 14.97
C GLU A 56 16.42 -11.54 13.88
N TYR A 57 16.57 -10.40 13.18
CA TYR A 57 17.52 -10.23 12.09
C TYR A 57 18.29 -8.93 12.23
N GLY A 58 19.59 -8.98 11.90
CA GLY A 58 20.48 -7.82 11.87
C GLY A 58 20.52 -7.12 10.50
N SER A 59 21.34 -6.06 10.44
CA SER A 59 21.62 -5.31 9.22
C SER A 59 22.22 -6.18 8.11
N ASN A 60 22.07 -5.69 6.87
CA ASN A 60 22.52 -6.39 5.65
C ASN A 60 21.85 -7.75 5.38
N THR A 61 20.78 -8.08 6.09
CA THR A 61 19.93 -9.20 5.72
C THR A 61 19.05 -8.81 4.55
N ASN A 62 18.97 -9.68 3.53
CA ASN A 62 18.07 -9.41 2.40
C ASN A 62 16.61 -9.33 2.91
N PRO A 63 15.94 -8.18 2.75
CA PRO A 63 14.62 -7.95 3.33
C PRO A 63 13.55 -8.92 2.82
N PHE A 64 13.70 -9.47 1.61
CA PHE A 64 12.77 -10.44 1.05
C PHE A 64 13.02 -11.90 1.49
N LEU A 65 14.14 -12.18 2.12
CA LEU A 65 14.36 -13.51 2.75
C LEU A 65 13.65 -13.60 4.10
N VAL A 66 13.58 -12.49 4.85
CA VAL A 66 12.94 -12.43 6.17
C VAL A 66 11.46 -12.82 6.12
N ILE A 67 10.75 -12.45 5.03
CA ILE A 67 9.31 -12.74 4.92
C ILE A 67 8.96 -14.22 4.88
N LYS A 68 9.92 -15.12 4.62
CA LYS A 68 9.67 -16.56 4.63
C LYS A 68 9.29 -17.07 6.02
N ASP A 69 9.72 -16.35 7.05
CA ASP A 69 9.49 -16.71 8.45
C ASP A 69 8.26 -15.97 9.02
N ILE A 70 7.68 -15.03 8.24
CA ILE A 70 6.49 -14.27 8.64
C ILE A 70 5.24 -14.91 8.04
N GLN A 71 4.34 -15.41 8.89
CA GLN A 71 3.11 -16.11 8.45
C GLN A 71 1.91 -15.18 8.25
N SER A 72 1.93 -14.01 8.87
CA SER A 72 0.78 -13.09 8.89
C SER A 72 0.92 -11.99 7.84
N SER A 73 -0.10 -11.77 7.01
CA SER A 73 -0.18 -10.64 6.07
C SER A 73 0.01 -9.29 6.77
N THR A 74 -0.55 -9.14 7.98
CA THR A 74 -0.43 -7.91 8.77
C THR A 74 1.01 -7.69 9.24
N GLU A 75 1.71 -8.74 9.63
CA GLU A 75 3.12 -8.63 10.04
C GLU A 75 4.03 -8.34 8.84
N ILE A 76 3.77 -8.93 7.66
CA ILE A 76 4.49 -8.61 6.43
C ILE A 76 4.24 -7.13 6.06
N ALA A 77 2.99 -6.67 6.13
CA ALA A 77 2.64 -5.28 5.87
C ALA A 77 3.39 -4.34 6.83
N ARG A 78 3.37 -4.63 8.14
CA ARG A 78 4.09 -3.88 9.16
C ARG A 78 5.59 -3.82 8.86
N TYR A 79 6.19 -4.96 8.57
CA TYR A 79 7.60 -5.10 8.29
C TYR A 79 8.04 -4.20 7.11
N PHE A 80 7.38 -4.30 5.96
CA PHE A 80 7.71 -3.49 4.80
C PHE A 80 7.39 -2.00 4.99
N SER A 81 6.28 -1.66 5.66
CA SER A 81 5.94 -0.26 5.94
C SER A 81 6.98 0.41 6.83
N ILE A 82 7.52 -0.28 7.82
CA ILE A 82 8.62 0.23 8.67
C ILE A 82 9.85 0.53 7.83
N LEU A 83 10.30 -0.41 7.00
CA LEU A 83 11.49 -0.23 6.18
C LEU A 83 11.30 0.86 5.12
N THR A 84 10.12 0.96 4.52
CA THR A 84 9.80 2.01 3.54
C THR A 84 9.91 3.40 4.18
N ARG A 85 9.35 3.54 5.38
CA ARG A 85 9.18 4.85 6.03
C ARG A 85 10.34 5.28 6.93
N TRP A 86 11.28 4.40 7.20
CA TRP A 86 12.29 4.62 8.25
C TRP A 86 13.06 5.94 8.15
N PHE A 87 13.49 6.31 6.96
CA PHE A 87 14.28 7.53 6.73
C PHE A 87 13.46 8.71 6.24
N ASP A 88 12.16 8.59 6.07
CA ASP A 88 11.26 9.69 5.69
C ASP A 88 11.62 10.35 4.35
N TYR A 89 12.13 9.59 3.39
CA TYR A 89 12.47 10.09 2.05
C TYR A 89 11.77 9.31 0.91
N ASN A 90 10.81 8.44 1.24
CA ASN A 90 9.91 7.84 0.26
C ASN A 90 9.03 8.91 -0.41
N ASP A 91 8.31 8.53 -1.44
CA ASP A 91 7.54 9.46 -2.27
C ASP A 91 6.69 10.46 -1.48
N THR A 92 6.44 11.63 -2.07
CA THR A 92 5.64 12.67 -1.44
C THR A 92 4.56 13.18 -2.40
N PHE A 93 3.32 13.24 -1.92
CA PHE A 93 2.19 13.83 -2.62
C PHE A 93 1.74 15.11 -1.91
N LEU A 94 1.84 16.25 -2.61
CA LEU A 94 1.49 17.56 -2.06
C LEU A 94 0.09 17.97 -2.54
N ALA A 95 -0.84 18.05 -1.59
CA ALA A 95 -2.22 18.45 -1.82
C ALA A 95 -2.72 19.33 -0.66
N LYS A 96 -4.03 19.41 -0.41
CA LYS A 96 -4.56 20.03 0.82
C LYS A 96 -4.03 19.31 2.06
N GLU A 97 -3.98 17.98 2.01
CA GLU A 97 -3.22 17.17 2.95
C GLU A 97 -2.00 16.62 2.20
N TRP A 98 -0.81 16.79 2.77
CA TRP A 98 0.37 16.13 2.26
C TRP A 98 0.37 14.65 2.69
N ALA A 99 1.05 13.80 1.92
CA ALA A 99 1.05 12.37 2.17
C ALA A 99 2.28 11.69 1.56
N HIS A 100 2.54 10.47 2.01
CA HIS A 100 3.49 9.54 1.41
C HIS A 100 2.70 8.31 0.91
N PRO A 101 2.23 8.32 -0.35
CA PRO A 101 1.38 7.23 -0.84
C PRO A 101 2.03 5.87 -0.82
N SER A 102 3.36 5.78 -0.92
CA SER A 102 4.11 4.52 -0.82
C SER A 102 4.01 3.82 0.55
N ASP A 103 3.54 4.51 1.59
CA ASP A 103 3.21 3.88 2.88
C ASP A 103 2.16 2.76 2.72
N ASN A 104 1.34 2.81 1.66
CA ASN A 104 0.37 1.76 1.34
C ASN A 104 1.02 0.49 0.77
N ILE A 105 2.22 0.58 0.18
CA ILE A 105 2.86 -0.54 -0.55
C ILE A 105 3.18 -1.69 0.40
N GLY A 106 3.50 -1.40 1.66
CA GLY A 106 3.66 -2.44 2.68
C GLY A 106 2.42 -3.33 2.83
N THR A 107 1.23 -2.73 2.78
CA THR A 107 -0.04 -3.47 2.83
C THR A 107 -0.24 -4.31 1.57
N ALA A 108 0.09 -3.77 0.40
CA ALA A 108 0.04 -4.52 -0.85
C ALA A 108 0.96 -5.75 -0.80
N PHE A 109 2.18 -5.63 -0.28
CA PHE A 109 3.08 -6.77 -0.04
C PHE A 109 2.47 -7.78 0.93
N GLY A 110 1.93 -7.33 2.06
CA GLY A 110 1.31 -8.20 3.06
C GLY A 110 0.20 -9.08 2.47
N TYR A 111 -0.63 -8.48 1.64
CA TYR A 111 -1.68 -9.21 0.93
C TYR A 111 -1.09 -10.18 -0.10
N PHE A 112 -0.24 -9.68 -0.99
CA PHE A 112 0.25 -10.41 -2.15
C PHE A 112 1.09 -11.64 -1.79
N PHE A 113 1.99 -11.53 -0.80
CA PHE A 113 2.86 -12.64 -0.40
C PHE A 113 2.11 -13.82 0.24
N ASN A 114 0.92 -13.58 0.79
CA ASN A 114 0.10 -14.64 1.37
C ASN A 114 -0.98 -15.20 0.42
N HIS A 115 -1.10 -14.66 -0.80
CA HIS A 115 -2.08 -15.09 -1.79
C HIS A 115 -1.37 -15.55 -3.07
N LYS A 116 -1.00 -16.84 -3.12
CA LYS A 116 -0.20 -17.43 -4.22
C LYS A 116 -0.94 -17.47 -5.57
N ASP A 117 -2.26 -17.28 -5.57
CA ASP A 117 -3.11 -17.23 -6.74
C ASP A 117 -3.11 -15.86 -7.43
N LYS A 118 -2.49 -14.85 -6.82
CA LYS A 118 -2.43 -13.49 -7.34
C LYS A 118 -1.23 -13.26 -8.22
N ASN A 119 -1.42 -12.43 -9.25
CA ASN A 119 -0.38 -12.09 -10.22
C ASN A 119 0.11 -10.64 -10.07
N LEU A 120 1.21 -10.32 -10.75
CA LEU A 120 1.83 -9.00 -10.69
C LEU A 120 0.89 -7.88 -11.15
N SER A 121 -0.01 -8.14 -12.11
CA SER A 121 -0.97 -7.13 -12.57
C SER A 121 -1.94 -6.73 -11.46
N GLU A 122 -2.48 -7.71 -10.73
CA GLU A 122 -3.36 -7.45 -9.58
C GLU A 122 -2.62 -6.70 -8.46
N PHE A 123 -1.35 -7.03 -8.22
CA PHE A 123 -0.51 -6.32 -7.26
C PHE A 123 -0.34 -4.84 -7.65
N LEU A 124 0.03 -4.54 -8.90
CA LEU A 124 0.18 -3.17 -9.37
C LEU A 124 -1.16 -2.40 -9.34
N GLN A 125 -2.26 -3.05 -9.72
CA GLN A 125 -3.59 -2.46 -9.64
C GLN A 125 -3.97 -2.09 -8.20
N SER A 126 -3.64 -2.94 -7.23
CA SER A 126 -3.92 -2.62 -5.83
C SER A 126 -3.16 -1.37 -5.35
N ILE A 127 -1.91 -1.21 -5.78
CA ILE A 127 -1.12 -0.01 -5.47
C ILE A 127 -1.77 1.23 -6.10
N ILE A 128 -2.15 1.18 -7.39
CA ILE A 128 -2.84 2.29 -8.06
C ILE A 128 -4.10 2.69 -7.28
N GLN A 129 -4.93 1.71 -6.91
CA GLN A 129 -6.18 1.97 -6.20
C GLN A 129 -5.95 2.61 -4.83
N MET A 130 -4.92 2.18 -4.09
CA MET A 130 -4.55 2.81 -2.81
C MET A 130 -4.10 4.25 -3.01
N TYR A 131 -3.26 4.51 -4.00
CA TYR A 131 -2.77 5.86 -4.34
C TYR A 131 -3.91 6.80 -4.77
N GLU A 132 -4.83 6.33 -5.61
CA GLU A 132 -5.96 7.13 -6.07
C GLU A 132 -6.92 7.46 -4.94
N ILE A 133 -7.28 6.49 -4.10
CA ILE A 133 -8.17 6.73 -2.96
C ILE A 133 -7.54 7.73 -2.00
N GLN A 134 -6.28 7.52 -1.61
CA GLN A 134 -5.57 8.44 -0.72
C GLN A 134 -5.43 9.82 -1.35
N GLY A 135 -5.01 9.90 -2.61
CA GLY A 135 -4.81 11.16 -3.33
C GLY A 135 -6.09 11.97 -3.47
N CYS A 136 -7.20 11.33 -3.85
CA CYS A 136 -8.50 11.99 -3.95
C CYS A 136 -8.96 12.57 -2.59
N LEU A 137 -8.76 11.83 -1.51
CA LEU A 137 -9.10 12.31 -0.16
C LEU A 137 -8.21 13.48 0.26
N ALA A 138 -6.91 13.39 -0.02
CA ALA A 138 -5.93 14.43 0.30
C ALA A 138 -6.17 15.73 -0.50
N LEU A 139 -6.64 15.64 -1.74
CA LEU A 139 -7.05 16.79 -2.54
C LEU A 139 -8.29 17.48 -1.96
N GLY A 140 -9.20 16.71 -1.38
CA GLY A 140 -10.49 17.20 -0.90
C GLY A 140 -10.42 17.87 0.47
N THR A 141 -9.61 17.37 1.40
CA THR A 141 -9.68 17.77 2.81
C THR A 141 -8.31 17.67 3.48
N SER A 142 -7.96 18.68 4.30
CA SER A 142 -6.83 18.59 5.22
C SER A 142 -7.28 17.94 6.53
N LEU A 143 -6.57 16.91 6.94
CA LEU A 143 -6.73 16.24 8.24
C LEU A 143 -6.03 17.04 9.34
N ASN A 144 -4.87 17.61 9.04
CA ASN A 144 -4.09 18.42 9.97
C ASN A 144 -4.89 19.64 10.48
N GLU A 145 -5.65 20.30 9.62
CA GLU A 145 -6.55 21.41 10.03
C GLU A 145 -7.63 20.95 11.01
N LYS A 146 -7.92 19.66 11.06
CA LYS A 146 -8.92 19.05 11.95
C LYS A 146 -8.31 18.33 13.15
N GLY A 147 -6.99 18.44 13.33
CA GLY A 147 -6.26 17.81 14.43
C GLY A 147 -5.98 16.31 14.27
N TYR A 148 -6.08 15.78 13.06
CA TYR A 148 -5.77 14.39 12.73
C TYR A 148 -4.45 14.28 11.96
N ASP A 149 -3.80 13.14 12.07
CA ASP A 149 -2.59 12.82 11.32
C ASP A 149 -2.93 12.39 9.88
N HIS A 150 -2.09 12.77 8.91
CA HIS A 150 -2.22 12.42 7.50
C HIS A 150 -2.25 10.90 7.24
N VAL A 151 -1.60 10.10 8.10
CA VAL A 151 -1.58 8.62 7.98
C VAL A 151 -2.96 7.98 8.10
N PHE A 152 -3.99 8.73 8.56
CA PHE A 152 -5.36 8.23 8.55
C PHE A 152 -5.84 7.89 7.14
N TYR A 153 -5.44 8.67 6.12
CA TYR A 153 -5.78 8.37 4.73
C TYR A 153 -5.05 7.13 4.21
N VAL A 154 -3.81 6.88 4.63
CA VAL A 154 -3.10 5.63 4.35
C VAL A 154 -3.87 4.44 4.92
N LYS A 155 -4.26 4.52 6.19
CA LYS A 155 -5.02 3.47 6.87
C LYS A 155 -6.34 3.17 6.15
N LEU A 156 -7.05 4.22 5.71
CA LEU A 156 -8.32 4.06 5.02
C LEU A 156 -8.11 3.43 3.63
N ALA A 157 -7.20 3.96 2.81
CA ALA A 157 -6.92 3.44 1.47
C ALA A 157 -6.44 1.98 1.51
N SER A 158 -5.47 1.68 2.36
CA SER A 158 -4.97 0.31 2.59
C SER A 158 -6.08 -0.65 3.05
N GLY A 159 -6.91 -0.21 4.00
CA GLY A 159 -7.98 -1.05 4.54
C GLY A 159 -9.05 -1.39 3.51
N VAL A 160 -9.58 -0.39 2.80
CA VAL A 160 -10.68 -0.64 1.83
C VAL A 160 -10.22 -1.43 0.61
N VAL A 161 -8.99 -1.20 0.12
CA VAL A 161 -8.43 -1.98 -1.01
C VAL A 161 -8.17 -3.42 -0.58
N SER A 162 -7.56 -3.66 0.58
CA SER A 162 -7.33 -5.02 1.09
C SER A 162 -8.64 -5.79 1.25
N VAL A 163 -9.70 -5.17 1.78
CA VAL A 163 -11.04 -5.78 1.89
C VAL A 163 -11.60 -6.11 0.52
N SER A 164 -11.43 -5.24 -0.48
CA SER A 164 -11.95 -5.49 -1.83
C SER A 164 -11.34 -6.75 -2.46
N TYR A 165 -10.06 -6.98 -2.26
CA TYR A 165 -9.35 -8.16 -2.79
C TYR A 165 -9.63 -9.45 -2.00
N THR A 166 -10.05 -9.36 -0.75
CA THR A 166 -10.34 -10.54 0.09
C THR A 166 -11.82 -10.94 0.10
N HIS A 167 -12.73 -9.96 -0.02
CA HIS A 167 -14.15 -10.18 0.20
C HIS A 167 -15.05 -9.77 -0.97
N LEU A 168 -14.59 -8.86 -1.86
CA LEU A 168 -15.40 -8.34 -2.96
C LEU A 168 -15.04 -8.95 -4.33
N THR A 169 -14.08 -9.87 -4.40
CA THR A 169 -13.84 -10.63 -5.62
C THR A 169 -15.08 -11.45 -5.93
N LEU A 170 -15.85 -10.99 -6.92
CA LEU A 170 -16.95 -11.78 -7.48
C LEU A 170 -16.42 -13.17 -7.84
N PRO A 171 -17.15 -14.24 -7.53
CA PRO A 171 -16.75 -15.56 -7.97
C PRO A 171 -16.57 -15.51 -9.48
N THR A 172 -15.32 -15.64 -9.93
CA THR A 172 -15.01 -15.82 -11.35
C THR A 172 -15.93 -16.93 -11.85
N LYS A 173 -16.75 -16.64 -12.85
CA LYS A 173 -17.58 -17.65 -13.50
C LYS A 173 -16.67 -18.84 -13.77
N ARG A 174 -16.88 -19.94 -13.05
CA ARG A 174 -16.36 -21.23 -13.49
C ARG A 174 -16.99 -21.44 -14.86
N SER A 175 -16.16 -21.30 -15.90
CA SER A 175 -16.49 -21.80 -17.22
C SER A 175 -16.72 -23.31 -17.07
N VAL A 176 -17.95 -23.71 -17.28
CA VAL A 176 -18.35 -25.11 -17.45
C VAL A 176 -17.88 -25.54 -18.82
#